data_bf25938e3193d1fff7aa639133b63ecb
#
_entry.id   bf25938e3193d1fff7aa639133b63ecb
#
_cell.length_a   1.000
_cell.length_b   1.000
_cell.length_c   1.000
_cell.angle_alpha   90.00
_cell.angle_beta   90.00
_cell.angle_gamma   90.00
#
_symmetry.space_group_name_H-M   'P 1'
#
loop_
_entity.id
_entity.type
_entity.pdbx_description
1 polymer ?
#
loop_
_entity_poly.entity_id
_entity_poly.type
_entity_poly.pdbx_seq_one_letter_code
_entity_poly.pdbx_strand_id
1 'polypeptide(L)'
;MATTSGLSTFNLDFNDIVEEAYERAGLEVRTGYEFRTARRSFNMLTIEWANRGINLWTIEQGQFVMNTGQGVYALPSTTIDLLDQVIRTQATTPNQIDINISRISESTYSTLPNKLAQGRPIQVWINRQSNQSYLSDAVVATAILSTDTTITLSSTTSLPATGFITIDAETIYYANVSGNQLLNCYRGQYNGVTNTTAAGHAIGAAVTVNNLTSVNVWPTPNSPGDQYVFVYWRMRRMQDAGNGVNVQDIPFRLIPCVVAGLAYYVGSKRPDVPMERIVMLKAAYEEQWMLASQEDREKAPDRYVPRQSFYR
;
A
#
# COMPACT_ATOMS: atom_id res chain seq x y z
N MET A 1 -50.10 -15.04 3.70
CA MET A 1 -49.27 -13.84 3.81
C MET A 1 -48.03 -14.06 2.95
N ALA A 2 -47.67 -13.10 2.12
CA ALA A 2 -46.41 -13.19 1.40
C ALA A 2 -45.23 -13.01 2.39
N THR A 3 -44.27 -13.92 2.37
CA THR A 3 -43.05 -13.83 3.17
C THR A 3 -41.93 -13.21 2.35
N THR A 4 -41.02 -12.49 2.99
CA THR A 4 -39.79 -12.00 2.31
C THR A 4 -38.94 -13.18 1.89
N SER A 5 -38.03 -12.97 0.94
CA SER A 5 -37.11 -14.02 0.43
C SER A 5 -36.18 -14.57 1.54
N GLY A 6 -35.95 -13.80 2.60
CA GLY A 6 -34.98 -14.12 3.66
C GLY A 6 -33.51 -14.11 3.20
N LEU A 7 -33.24 -13.67 1.96
CA LEU A 7 -31.91 -13.63 1.37
C LEU A 7 -31.40 -12.18 1.30
N SER A 8 -30.12 -11.99 1.57
CA SER A 8 -29.39 -10.71 1.46
C SER A 8 -27.99 -10.92 0.84
N THR A 9 -27.91 -11.87 -0.12
CA THR A 9 -26.64 -12.31 -0.71
C THR A 9 -26.39 -11.72 -2.12
N PHE A 10 -27.23 -10.75 -2.54
CA PHE A 10 -27.08 -10.12 -3.85
C PHE A 10 -25.71 -9.42 -3.93
N ASN A 11 -24.89 -9.84 -4.86
CA ASN A 11 -23.65 -9.22 -5.25
C ASN A 11 -23.40 -9.53 -6.74
N LEU A 12 -22.76 -8.61 -7.44
CA LEU A 12 -22.42 -8.76 -8.86
C LEU A 12 -20.95 -9.15 -8.99
N ASP A 13 -20.67 -10.13 -9.84
CA ASP A 13 -19.32 -10.37 -10.29
C ASP A 13 -18.90 -9.32 -11.35
N PHE A 14 -17.65 -9.41 -11.82
CA PHE A 14 -17.17 -8.42 -12.78
C PHE A 14 -17.89 -8.50 -14.12
N ASN A 15 -18.29 -9.70 -14.57
CA ASN A 15 -19.01 -9.86 -15.83
C ASN A 15 -20.39 -9.24 -15.76
N ASP A 16 -21.13 -9.48 -14.65
CA ASP A 16 -22.44 -8.89 -14.42
C ASP A 16 -22.37 -7.35 -14.39
N ILE A 17 -21.35 -6.80 -13.73
CA ILE A 17 -21.09 -5.34 -13.68
C ILE A 17 -20.84 -4.80 -15.09
N VAL A 18 -20.09 -5.51 -15.91
CA VAL A 18 -19.77 -5.10 -17.28
C VAL A 18 -21.04 -5.15 -18.16
N GLU A 19 -21.80 -6.23 -18.09
CA GLU A 19 -23.05 -6.37 -18.85
C GLU A 19 -24.03 -5.25 -18.53
N GLU A 20 -24.32 -5.02 -17.25
CA GLU A 20 -25.19 -3.94 -16.80
C GLU A 20 -24.69 -2.55 -17.27
N ALA A 21 -23.37 -2.31 -17.20
CA ALA A 21 -22.77 -1.05 -17.64
C ALA A 21 -22.91 -0.83 -19.16
N TYR A 22 -22.76 -1.88 -19.96
CA TYR A 22 -22.96 -1.81 -21.40
C TYR A 22 -24.42 -1.58 -21.77
N GLU A 23 -25.35 -2.27 -21.12
CA GLU A 23 -26.78 -2.05 -21.29
C GLU A 23 -27.17 -0.60 -20.99
N ARG A 24 -26.67 -0.03 -19.89
CA ARG A 24 -26.89 1.40 -19.57
C ARG A 24 -26.30 2.33 -20.63
N ALA A 25 -25.17 1.97 -21.22
CA ALA A 25 -24.60 2.73 -22.34
C ALA A 25 -25.36 2.55 -23.64
N GLY A 26 -26.32 1.61 -23.72
CA GLY A 26 -27.05 1.24 -24.94
C GLY A 26 -26.21 0.41 -25.90
N LEU A 27 -25.31 -0.37 -25.37
CA LEU A 27 -24.39 -1.24 -26.09
C LEU A 27 -24.61 -2.69 -25.67
N GLU A 28 -24.17 -3.61 -26.53
CA GLU A 28 -24.11 -5.03 -26.18
C GLU A 28 -22.65 -5.49 -26.03
N VAL A 29 -22.41 -6.38 -25.09
CA VAL A 29 -21.12 -7.06 -24.96
C VAL A 29 -21.09 -8.27 -25.84
N ARG A 30 -20.26 -8.27 -26.88
CA ARG A 30 -20.20 -9.35 -27.89
C ARG A 30 -18.86 -10.07 -27.94
N THR A 31 -17.78 -9.43 -27.47
CA THR A 31 -16.43 -9.93 -27.70
C THR A 31 -15.56 -9.83 -26.46
N GLY A 32 -14.52 -10.70 -26.38
CA GLY A 32 -13.50 -10.61 -25.35
C GLY A 32 -12.66 -9.32 -25.40
N TYR A 33 -12.69 -8.57 -26.49
CA TYR A 33 -12.07 -7.25 -26.60
C TYR A 33 -12.81 -6.23 -25.74
N GLU A 34 -14.13 -6.26 -25.74
CA GLU A 34 -15.00 -5.38 -24.95
C GLU A 34 -14.79 -5.61 -23.46
N PHE A 35 -14.73 -6.87 -23.03
CA PHE A 35 -14.37 -7.22 -21.64
C PHE A 35 -12.98 -6.69 -21.22
N ARG A 36 -11.96 -6.82 -22.09
CA ARG A 36 -10.63 -6.27 -21.80
C ARG A 36 -10.64 -4.74 -21.70
N THR A 37 -11.44 -4.08 -22.52
CA THR A 37 -11.60 -2.62 -22.49
C THR A 37 -12.35 -2.19 -21.23
N ALA A 38 -13.41 -2.90 -20.87
CA ALA A 38 -14.15 -2.68 -19.64
C ALA A 38 -13.25 -2.86 -18.40
N ARG A 39 -12.42 -3.92 -18.36
CA ARG A 39 -11.46 -4.15 -17.27
C ARG A 39 -10.50 -2.99 -17.08
N ARG A 40 -9.92 -2.47 -18.16
CA ARG A 40 -9.06 -1.28 -18.07
C ARG A 40 -9.81 -0.06 -17.57
N SER A 41 -11.05 0.14 -18.05
CA SER A 41 -11.92 1.25 -17.61
C SER A 41 -12.27 1.14 -16.14
N PHE A 42 -12.56 -0.06 -15.66
CA PHE A 42 -12.85 -0.33 -14.27
C PHE A 42 -11.64 -0.03 -13.38
N ASN A 43 -10.44 -0.50 -13.75
CA ASN A 43 -9.22 -0.21 -12.98
C ASN A 43 -8.90 1.29 -12.96
N MET A 44 -9.18 2.03 -14.01
CA MET A 44 -9.06 3.49 -14.02
C MET A 44 -10.09 4.17 -13.13
N LEU A 45 -11.32 3.66 -13.10
CA LEU A 45 -12.38 4.14 -12.22
C LEU A 45 -12.03 3.94 -10.75
N THR A 46 -11.48 2.79 -10.37
CA THR A 46 -11.05 2.54 -8.97
C THR A 46 -9.91 3.46 -8.54
N ILE A 47 -8.98 3.80 -9.45
CA ILE A 47 -7.93 4.79 -9.20
C ILE A 47 -8.54 6.19 -9.02
N GLU A 48 -9.50 6.57 -9.86
CA GLU A 48 -10.22 7.84 -9.72
C GLU A 48 -10.91 7.93 -8.35
N TRP A 49 -11.56 6.85 -7.90
CA TRP A 49 -12.22 6.81 -6.60
C TRP A 49 -11.24 7.02 -5.45
N ALA A 50 -10.09 6.35 -5.48
CA ALA A 50 -9.04 6.54 -4.49
C ALA A 50 -8.57 8.01 -4.44
N ASN A 51 -8.45 8.67 -5.60
CA ASN A 51 -8.07 10.09 -5.70
C ASN A 51 -9.18 11.04 -5.23
N ARG A 52 -10.45 10.63 -5.37
CA ARG A 52 -11.60 11.40 -4.87
C ARG A 52 -11.86 11.19 -3.36
N GLY A 53 -11.18 10.23 -2.71
CA GLY A 53 -11.23 10.00 -1.26
C GLY A 53 -12.30 9.02 -0.78
N ILE A 54 -12.94 8.24 -1.66
CA ILE A 54 -13.81 7.11 -1.25
C ILE A 54 -12.96 5.88 -1.05
N ASN A 55 -12.71 5.51 0.22
CA ASN A 55 -11.76 4.45 0.51
C ASN A 55 -11.81 3.87 1.93
N LEU A 56 -12.87 4.07 2.72
CA LEU A 56 -12.90 3.60 4.12
C LEU A 56 -12.68 2.10 4.26
N TRP A 57 -13.18 1.28 3.32
CA TRP A 57 -12.97 -0.18 3.37
C TRP A 57 -11.55 -0.61 2.97
N THR A 58 -10.73 0.32 2.48
CA THR A 58 -9.34 0.05 2.14
C THR A 58 -8.38 0.32 3.30
N ILE A 59 -8.90 0.70 4.47
CA ILE A 59 -8.11 0.91 5.68
C ILE A 59 -7.84 -0.44 6.34
N GLU A 60 -6.58 -0.79 6.47
CA GLU A 60 -6.12 -2.02 7.08
C GLU A 60 -5.10 -1.76 8.18
N GLN A 61 -5.19 -2.53 9.26
CA GLN A 61 -4.15 -2.58 10.28
C GLN A 61 -3.04 -3.54 9.85
N GLY A 62 -1.80 -3.08 9.92
CA GLY A 62 -0.61 -3.90 9.76
C GLY A 62 0.32 -3.78 10.96
N GLN A 63 1.22 -4.73 11.09
CA GLN A 63 2.27 -4.67 12.10
C GLN A 63 3.51 -5.43 11.67
N PHE A 64 4.67 -5.02 12.19
CA PHE A 64 5.93 -5.76 12.07
C PHE A 64 6.82 -5.54 13.30
N VAL A 65 7.65 -6.54 13.57
CA VAL A 65 8.65 -6.45 14.65
C VAL A 65 9.82 -5.63 14.16
N MET A 66 10.33 -4.74 15.00
CA MET A 66 11.44 -3.87 14.68
C MET A 66 12.77 -4.49 15.11
N ASN A 67 13.78 -4.36 14.26
CA ASN A 67 15.14 -4.84 14.55
C ASN A 67 15.97 -3.73 15.18
N THR A 68 16.85 -4.10 16.12
CA THR A 68 17.78 -3.16 16.74
C THR A 68 18.66 -2.47 15.70
N GLY A 69 18.74 -1.14 15.76
CA GLY A 69 19.57 -0.33 14.86
C GLY A 69 19.01 -0.13 13.45
N GLN A 70 17.97 -0.85 13.04
CA GLN A 70 17.34 -0.66 11.74
C GLN A 70 16.36 0.51 11.77
N GLY A 71 16.59 1.51 10.91
CA GLY A 71 15.74 2.71 10.84
C GLY A 71 14.71 2.68 9.71
N VAL A 72 14.82 1.75 8.74
CA VAL A 72 13.96 1.74 7.55
C VAL A 72 13.33 0.36 7.36
N TYR A 73 12.02 0.36 7.15
CA TYR A 73 11.23 -0.87 6.98
C TYR A 73 10.31 -0.73 5.77
N ALA A 74 10.31 -1.74 4.91
CA ALA A 74 9.41 -1.79 3.77
C ALA A 74 7.96 -2.03 4.22
N LEU A 75 7.03 -1.39 3.52
CA LEU A 75 5.59 -1.58 3.66
C LEU A 75 5.06 -2.44 2.50
N PRO A 76 3.84 -3.01 2.64
CA PRO A 76 3.19 -3.66 1.51
C PRO A 76 3.12 -2.75 0.28
N SER A 77 3.44 -3.30 -0.90
CA SER A 77 3.51 -2.55 -2.16
C SER A 77 2.19 -1.89 -2.57
N THR A 78 1.07 -2.37 -2.01
CA THR A 78 -0.26 -1.79 -2.19
C THR A 78 -0.56 -0.61 -1.25
N THR A 79 0.38 -0.20 -0.39
CA THR A 79 0.19 0.92 0.54
C THR A 79 0.20 2.24 -0.21
N ILE A 80 -0.87 3.02 -0.08
CA ILE A 80 -0.97 4.39 -0.60
C ILE A 80 -0.40 5.37 0.43
N ASP A 81 -0.87 5.27 1.68
CA ASP A 81 -0.42 6.12 2.78
C ASP A 81 -0.67 5.46 4.14
N LEU A 82 -0.03 5.99 5.18
CA LEU A 82 -0.35 5.67 6.58
C LEU A 82 -1.31 6.73 7.13
N LEU A 83 -2.34 6.29 7.83
CA LEU A 83 -3.30 7.16 8.50
C LEU A 83 -2.89 7.40 9.95
N ASP A 84 -2.53 6.33 10.64
CA ASP A 84 -2.08 6.38 12.03
C ASP A 84 -1.03 5.30 12.31
N GLN A 85 -0.23 5.50 13.34
CA GLN A 85 0.83 4.58 13.72
C GLN A 85 1.20 4.71 15.21
N VAL A 86 1.54 3.57 15.81
CA VAL A 86 1.98 3.48 17.19
C VAL A 86 3.17 2.52 17.32
N ILE A 87 3.96 2.70 18.38
CA ILE A 87 4.93 1.70 18.82
C ILE A 87 4.30 0.90 19.95
N ARG A 88 4.18 -0.38 19.76
CA ARG A 88 3.73 -1.32 20.79
C ARG A 88 4.92 -1.88 21.52
N THR A 89 4.93 -1.74 22.83
CA THR A 89 5.89 -2.36 23.73
C THR A 89 5.25 -3.52 24.45
N GLN A 90 6.04 -4.49 24.91
CA GLN A 90 5.56 -5.68 25.61
C GLN A 90 4.45 -6.45 24.84
N ALA A 91 4.60 -6.53 23.52
CA ALA A 91 3.57 -7.01 22.61
C ALA A 91 3.06 -8.44 22.87
N THR A 92 3.87 -9.26 23.54
CA THR A 92 3.56 -10.66 23.88
C THR A 92 3.01 -10.84 25.29
N THR A 93 2.83 -9.76 26.05
CA THR A 93 2.39 -9.80 27.45
C THR A 93 1.02 -9.15 27.64
N PRO A 94 0.31 -9.46 28.73
CA PRO A 94 -0.92 -8.75 29.08
C PRO A 94 -0.72 -7.25 29.35
N ASN A 95 0.53 -6.82 29.54
CA ASN A 95 0.88 -5.43 29.84
C ASN A 95 1.35 -4.65 28.61
N GLN A 96 0.88 -5.04 27.42
CA GLN A 96 1.21 -4.30 26.19
C GLN A 96 0.75 -2.84 26.29
N ILE A 97 1.57 -1.94 25.76
CA ILE A 97 1.31 -0.50 25.73
C ILE A 97 1.56 0.02 24.32
N ASP A 98 0.57 0.69 23.77
CA ASP A 98 0.65 1.38 22.49
C ASP A 98 1.01 2.86 22.74
N ILE A 99 2.12 3.29 22.17
CA ILE A 99 2.67 4.63 22.33
C ILE A 99 2.62 5.34 20.99
N ASN A 100 1.89 6.45 20.92
CA ASN A 100 1.80 7.25 19.72
C ASN A 100 3.16 7.83 19.34
N ILE A 101 3.45 7.83 18.04
CA ILE A 101 4.63 8.44 17.46
C ILE A 101 4.22 9.51 16.45
N SER A 102 5.02 10.58 16.36
CA SER A 102 4.70 11.71 15.50
C SER A 102 5.11 11.45 14.06
N ARG A 103 4.20 11.69 13.12
CA ARG A 103 4.54 11.74 11.70
C ARG A 103 5.24 13.05 11.39
N ILE A 104 6.38 12.98 10.70
CA ILE A 104 7.16 14.13 10.28
C ILE A 104 7.28 14.21 8.75
N SER A 105 7.60 15.39 8.23
CA SER A 105 7.87 15.60 6.81
C SER A 105 9.27 15.12 6.41
N GLU A 106 9.50 14.95 5.11
CA GLU A 106 10.84 14.66 4.57
C GLU A 106 11.86 15.72 4.99
N SER A 107 11.48 17.01 4.89
CA SER A 107 12.35 18.12 5.26
C SER A 107 12.75 18.06 6.73
N THR A 108 11.81 17.74 7.64
CA THR A 108 12.10 17.56 9.06
C THR A 108 13.01 16.34 9.28
N TYR A 109 12.74 15.22 8.59
CA TYR A 109 13.58 14.03 8.69
C TYR A 109 15.00 14.31 8.19
N SER A 110 15.16 15.10 7.11
CA SER A 110 16.48 15.43 6.55
C SER A 110 17.35 16.23 7.52
N THR A 111 16.76 17.09 8.35
CA THR A 111 17.47 17.92 9.33
C THR A 111 17.93 17.18 10.59
N LEU A 112 17.52 15.92 10.78
CA LEU A 112 17.99 15.13 11.92
C LEU A 112 19.51 14.90 11.84
N PRO A 113 20.28 15.36 12.82
CA PRO A 113 21.74 15.37 12.73
C PRO A 113 22.36 13.97 12.80
N ASN A 114 21.74 13.06 13.56
CA ASN A 114 22.18 11.67 13.68
C ASN A 114 20.99 10.72 13.48
N LYS A 115 20.89 10.19 12.28
CA LYS A 115 19.84 9.22 11.91
C LYS A 115 20.07 7.82 12.48
N LEU A 116 21.28 7.53 12.96
CA LEU A 116 21.66 6.25 13.57
C LEU A 116 21.55 6.27 15.10
N ALA A 117 21.11 7.39 15.70
CA ALA A 117 20.85 7.44 17.13
C ALA A 117 19.85 6.36 17.53
N GLN A 118 20.20 5.56 18.54
CA GLN A 118 19.37 4.47 19.03
C GLN A 118 18.52 4.90 20.22
N GLY A 119 17.28 4.43 20.23
CA GLY A 119 16.34 4.72 21.31
C GLY A 119 14.96 4.15 20.98
N ARG A 120 13.97 4.48 21.80
CA ARG A 120 12.59 4.20 21.45
C ARG A 120 12.17 5.14 20.31
N PRO A 121 11.64 4.62 19.19
CA PRO A 121 11.15 5.47 18.11
C PRO A 121 10.06 6.43 18.58
N ILE A 122 10.16 7.70 18.20
CA ILE A 122 9.21 8.76 18.54
C ILE A 122 8.70 9.51 17.32
N GLN A 123 9.39 9.38 16.19
CA GLN A 123 9.06 10.03 14.93
C GLN A 123 9.10 9.02 13.80
N VAL A 124 8.26 9.24 12.79
CA VAL A 124 8.20 8.44 11.58
C VAL A 124 8.00 9.32 10.35
N TRP A 125 8.73 9.01 9.30
CA TRP A 125 8.54 9.56 7.97
C TRP A 125 8.21 8.43 6.99
N ILE A 126 7.18 8.61 6.18
CA ILE A 126 6.83 7.66 5.12
C ILE A 126 7.48 8.08 3.81
N ASN A 127 8.29 7.21 3.25
CA ASN A 127 8.86 7.35 1.92
C ASN A 127 7.99 6.62 0.90
N ARG A 128 7.22 7.37 0.12
CA ARG A 128 6.34 6.82 -0.91
C ARG A 128 7.13 6.65 -2.19
N GLN A 129 7.32 5.41 -2.58
CA GLN A 129 8.03 5.03 -3.79
C GLN A 129 7.11 4.32 -4.78
N SER A 130 7.59 4.13 -6.00
CA SER A 130 6.83 3.52 -7.09
C SER A 130 6.57 2.02 -6.91
N ASN A 131 7.26 1.36 -5.97
CA ASN A 131 7.32 -0.09 -5.80
C ASN A 131 7.81 -0.83 -7.06
N GLN A 132 8.57 -0.13 -7.91
CA GLN A 132 9.21 -0.70 -9.08
C GLN A 132 10.64 -1.09 -8.74
N SER A 133 11.12 -2.17 -9.35
CA SER A 133 12.51 -2.60 -9.25
C SER A 133 13.21 -2.51 -10.60
N TYR A 134 14.51 -2.32 -10.57
CA TYR A 134 15.35 -2.33 -11.77
C TYR A 134 16.62 -3.12 -11.52
N LEU A 135 17.06 -3.83 -12.55
CA LEU A 135 18.34 -4.56 -12.53
C LEU A 135 19.48 -3.53 -12.55
N SER A 136 20.39 -3.63 -11.59
CA SER A 136 21.60 -2.80 -11.58
C SER A 136 22.71 -3.49 -12.39
N ASP A 137 23.76 -2.71 -12.72
CA ASP A 137 24.99 -3.27 -13.34
C ASP A 137 25.88 -3.98 -12.31
N ALA A 138 25.50 -3.97 -11.04
CA ALA A 138 26.25 -4.58 -9.96
C ALA A 138 25.97 -6.08 -9.87
N VAL A 139 27.03 -6.82 -9.55
CA VAL A 139 26.95 -8.23 -9.17
C VAL A 139 27.70 -8.46 -7.86
N VAL A 140 27.40 -9.54 -7.19
CA VAL A 140 28.09 -9.96 -5.97
C VAL A 140 29.57 -10.26 -6.31
N ALA A 141 30.50 -9.55 -5.66
CA ALA A 141 31.94 -9.70 -5.90
C ALA A 141 32.59 -10.76 -5.03
N THR A 142 32.05 -11.00 -3.83
CA THR A 142 32.52 -12.05 -2.91
C THR A 142 31.33 -12.85 -2.43
N ALA A 143 31.50 -14.17 -2.28
CA ALA A 143 30.40 -15.01 -1.76
C ALA A 143 29.88 -14.48 -0.42
N ILE A 144 28.57 -14.47 -0.26
CA ILE A 144 27.86 -13.91 0.89
C ILE A 144 27.29 -15.06 1.70
N LEU A 145 27.46 -15.01 3.03
CA LEU A 145 26.78 -15.90 3.97
C LEU A 145 25.47 -15.26 4.44
N SER A 146 24.54 -16.06 4.90
CA SER A 146 23.25 -15.59 5.41
C SER A 146 23.36 -14.63 6.62
N THR A 147 24.48 -14.64 7.32
CA THR A 147 24.77 -13.82 8.52
C THR A 147 25.56 -12.55 8.23
N ASP A 148 26.04 -12.36 7.00
CA ASP A 148 26.89 -11.23 6.67
C ASP A 148 26.10 -9.92 6.71
N THR A 149 26.65 -8.94 7.39
CA THR A 149 26.10 -7.57 7.49
C THR A 149 26.84 -6.56 6.60
N THR A 150 27.85 -7.03 5.88
CA THR A 150 28.60 -6.27 4.86
C THR A 150 28.62 -7.07 3.57
N ILE A 151 28.27 -6.46 2.46
CA ILE A 151 28.19 -7.09 1.14
C ILE A 151 29.11 -6.34 0.18
N THR A 152 30.03 -7.08 -0.46
CA THR A 152 30.93 -6.51 -1.46
C THR A 152 30.38 -6.77 -2.86
N LEU A 153 30.21 -5.70 -3.63
CA LEU A 153 29.72 -5.74 -5.02
C LEU A 153 30.81 -5.38 -6.01
N SER A 154 30.62 -5.68 -7.27
CA SER A 154 31.50 -5.28 -8.36
C SER A 154 31.53 -3.76 -8.54
N SER A 155 30.42 -3.10 -8.31
CA SER A 155 30.23 -1.64 -8.35
C SER A 155 29.04 -1.25 -7.51
N THR A 156 29.07 -0.03 -6.97
CA THR A 156 27.94 0.57 -6.24
C THR A 156 27.47 1.87 -6.89
N THR A 157 28.02 2.24 -8.04
CA THR A 157 27.78 3.55 -8.70
C THR A 157 26.30 3.75 -9.09
N SER A 158 25.60 2.69 -9.44
CA SER A 158 24.17 2.73 -9.81
C SER A 158 23.23 2.55 -8.64
N LEU A 159 23.75 2.39 -7.41
CA LEU A 159 22.95 2.17 -6.22
C LEU A 159 22.73 3.47 -5.44
N PRO A 160 21.56 3.68 -4.82
CA PRO A 160 21.37 4.77 -3.85
C PRO A 160 22.25 4.58 -2.61
N ALA A 161 22.47 5.68 -1.86
CA ALA A 161 23.30 5.64 -0.65
C ALA A 161 22.74 4.74 0.46
N THR A 162 21.45 4.47 0.45
CA THR A 162 20.72 3.56 1.33
C THR A 162 19.50 3.03 0.61
N GLY A 163 19.06 1.82 0.87
CA GLY A 163 17.89 1.28 0.18
C GLY A 163 17.72 -0.22 0.31
N PHE A 164 16.86 -0.74 -0.54
CA PHE A 164 16.57 -2.17 -0.63
C PHE A 164 17.11 -2.73 -1.93
N ILE A 165 17.74 -3.88 -1.83
CA ILE A 165 18.16 -4.68 -2.99
C ILE A 165 17.58 -6.09 -2.87
N THR A 166 17.45 -6.76 -4.01
CA THR A 166 17.18 -8.20 -4.08
C THR A 166 18.36 -8.90 -4.75
N ILE A 167 18.83 -9.94 -4.12
CA ILE A 167 19.80 -10.89 -4.67
C ILE A 167 19.13 -12.27 -4.65
N ASP A 168 19.01 -12.91 -5.80
CA ASP A 168 18.21 -14.11 -6.00
C ASP A 168 16.76 -13.91 -5.49
N ALA A 169 16.37 -14.57 -4.39
CA ALA A 169 15.04 -14.44 -3.79
C ALA A 169 15.04 -13.65 -2.47
N GLU A 170 16.20 -13.17 -2.02
CA GLU A 170 16.31 -12.44 -0.76
C GLU A 170 16.29 -10.93 -0.98
N THR A 171 15.46 -10.23 -0.20
CA THR A 171 15.50 -8.78 -0.08
C THR A 171 16.34 -8.37 1.12
N ILE A 172 17.25 -7.44 0.91
CA ILE A 172 18.23 -6.96 1.88
C ILE A 172 18.11 -5.43 1.97
N TYR A 173 18.00 -4.90 3.17
CA TYR A 173 18.15 -3.47 3.41
C TYR A 173 19.59 -3.17 3.75
N TYR A 174 20.18 -2.13 3.16
CA TYR A 174 21.50 -1.61 3.53
C TYR A 174 21.41 -0.13 3.95
N ALA A 175 22.11 0.23 5.02
CA ALA A 175 22.03 1.57 5.59
C ALA A 175 23.06 2.54 5.02
N ASN A 176 24.19 2.05 4.49
CA ASN A 176 25.26 2.86 3.94
C ASN A 176 26.00 2.16 2.80
N VAL A 177 26.65 2.98 1.97
CA VAL A 177 27.58 2.54 0.93
C VAL A 177 28.97 3.14 1.21
N SER A 178 30.03 2.32 1.13
CA SER A 178 31.41 2.77 1.24
C SER A 178 32.27 2.02 0.22
N GLY A 179 32.81 2.75 -0.76
CA GLY A 179 33.47 2.13 -1.92
C GLY A 179 32.51 1.15 -2.60
N ASN A 180 32.96 -0.08 -2.81
CA ASN A 180 32.16 -1.14 -3.40
C ASN A 180 31.43 -2.01 -2.35
N GLN A 181 31.23 -1.50 -1.13
CA GLN A 181 30.62 -2.25 -0.05
C GLN A 181 29.30 -1.62 0.39
N LEU A 182 28.29 -2.47 0.61
CA LEU A 182 27.08 -2.15 1.33
C LEU A 182 27.29 -2.49 2.80
N LEU A 183 27.02 -1.54 3.68
CA LEU A 183 27.28 -1.65 5.12
C LEU A 183 25.96 -1.66 5.92
N ASN A 184 26.02 -2.27 7.09
CA ASN A 184 24.85 -2.43 7.98
C ASN A 184 23.68 -3.04 7.23
N CYS A 185 23.94 -4.18 6.61
CA CYS A 185 22.94 -4.93 5.87
C CYS A 185 22.04 -5.70 6.83
N TYR A 186 20.74 -5.53 6.66
CA TYR A 186 19.70 -6.30 7.35
C TYR A 186 19.14 -7.30 6.36
N ARG A 187 19.28 -8.57 6.71
CA ARG A 187 18.98 -9.71 5.84
C ARG A 187 17.52 -10.14 5.93
N GLY A 188 17.04 -10.85 4.92
CA GLY A 188 15.70 -11.44 4.94
C GLY A 188 14.56 -10.45 5.11
N GLN A 189 14.62 -9.29 4.47
CA GLN A 189 13.65 -8.22 4.63
C GLN A 189 12.34 -8.48 3.87
N TYR A 190 11.31 -7.73 4.22
CA TYR A 190 10.05 -7.72 3.51
C TYR A 190 10.21 -7.08 2.12
N ASN A 191 9.73 -7.76 1.08
CA ASN A 191 9.89 -7.32 -0.32
C ASN A 191 8.70 -6.50 -0.86
N GLY A 192 7.77 -6.09 -0.01
CA GLY A 192 6.52 -5.43 -0.40
C GLY A 192 5.34 -6.39 -0.57
N VAL A 193 5.58 -7.71 -0.59
CA VAL A 193 4.55 -8.75 -0.72
C VAL A 193 4.68 -9.81 0.39
N THR A 194 5.90 -10.32 0.61
CA THR A 194 6.19 -11.36 1.61
C THR A 194 7.50 -11.07 2.33
N ASN A 195 7.67 -11.66 3.51
CA ASN A 195 8.98 -11.72 4.16
C ASN A 195 9.88 -12.68 3.37
N THR A 196 11.11 -12.26 3.12
CA THR A 196 12.13 -13.13 2.51
C THR A 196 12.99 -13.76 3.61
N THR A 197 13.77 -14.77 3.22
CA THR A 197 14.65 -15.48 4.17
C THR A 197 16.10 -15.17 3.83
N ALA A 198 16.92 -14.89 4.86
CA ALA A 198 18.34 -14.70 4.71
C ALA A 198 19.01 -15.97 4.14
N ALA A 199 19.75 -15.82 3.05
CA ALA A 199 20.39 -16.93 2.33
C ALA A 199 21.85 -16.59 1.97
N GLY A 200 22.62 -17.62 1.64
CA GLY A 200 23.93 -17.41 1.03
C GLY A 200 23.80 -17.11 -0.47
N HIS A 201 24.66 -16.23 -0.99
CA HIS A 201 24.69 -15.86 -2.41
C HIS A 201 26.05 -16.09 -3.02
N ALA A 202 26.09 -16.63 -4.23
CA ALA A 202 27.31 -16.90 -4.95
C ALA A 202 27.91 -15.63 -5.59
N ILE A 203 29.20 -15.68 -5.87
CA ILE A 203 29.87 -14.66 -6.69
C ILE A 203 29.19 -14.59 -8.06
N GLY A 204 28.97 -13.37 -8.56
CA GLY A 204 28.32 -13.13 -9.85
C GLY A 204 26.78 -13.07 -9.78
N ALA A 205 26.15 -13.30 -8.62
CA ALA A 205 24.72 -13.12 -8.47
C ALA A 205 24.31 -11.68 -8.80
N ALA A 206 23.23 -11.53 -9.57
CA ALA A 206 22.74 -10.23 -10.00
C ALA A 206 22.08 -9.46 -8.85
N VAL A 207 22.23 -8.14 -8.86
CA VAL A 207 21.65 -7.24 -7.85
C VAL A 207 20.55 -6.40 -8.47
N THR A 208 19.34 -6.52 -7.93
CA THR A 208 18.19 -5.72 -8.32
C THR A 208 17.92 -4.67 -7.26
N VAL A 209 17.76 -3.41 -7.64
CA VAL A 209 17.39 -2.32 -6.72
C VAL A 209 15.87 -2.22 -6.63
N ASN A 210 15.35 -2.13 -5.42
CA ASN A 210 13.92 -2.06 -5.15
C ASN A 210 13.54 -0.69 -4.58
N ASN A 211 12.66 0.02 -5.28
CA ASN A 211 12.08 1.27 -4.81
C ASN A 211 10.81 0.99 -4.00
N LEU A 212 10.97 0.40 -2.82
CA LEU A 212 9.84 0.02 -1.97
C LEU A 212 9.29 1.23 -1.19
N THR A 213 7.96 1.32 -1.11
CA THR A 213 7.33 2.20 -0.13
C THR A 213 7.77 1.74 1.26
N SER A 214 8.27 2.68 2.07
CA SER A 214 8.90 2.36 3.35
C SER A 214 8.62 3.40 4.43
N VAL A 215 8.77 3.00 5.67
CA VAL A 215 8.78 3.91 6.82
C VAL A 215 10.20 4.10 7.32
N ASN A 216 10.54 5.34 7.63
CA ASN A 216 11.78 5.71 8.27
C ASN A 216 11.45 6.15 9.69
N VAL A 217 11.97 5.46 10.68
CA VAL A 217 11.73 5.73 12.10
C VAL A 217 12.95 6.37 12.75
N TRP A 218 12.70 7.25 13.69
CA TRP A 218 13.76 7.90 14.46
C TRP A 218 13.34 8.11 15.92
N PRO A 219 14.23 7.84 16.90
CA PRO A 219 15.48 7.08 16.81
C PRO A 219 15.30 5.65 16.27
N THR A 220 16.39 5.02 15.83
CA THR A 220 16.37 3.60 15.49
C THR A 220 16.17 2.77 16.76
N PRO A 221 15.46 1.63 16.71
CA PRO A 221 15.21 0.81 17.88
C PRO A 221 16.50 0.40 18.60
N ASN A 222 16.49 0.47 19.94
CA ASN A 222 17.66 0.13 20.77
C ASN A 222 17.49 -1.16 21.57
N SER A 223 16.36 -1.84 21.46
CA SER A 223 15.98 -2.85 22.44
C SER A 223 16.52 -4.24 22.13
N PRO A 224 17.28 -4.85 23.06
CA PRO A 224 17.50 -6.29 23.06
C PRO A 224 16.48 -7.09 23.91
N GLY A 225 15.71 -6.46 24.79
CA GLY A 225 14.82 -7.14 25.73
C GLY A 225 13.32 -7.03 25.43
N ASP A 226 12.89 -5.83 25.07
CA ASP A 226 11.50 -5.57 24.68
C ASP A 226 11.46 -5.21 23.21
N GLN A 227 11.15 -6.18 22.36
CA GLN A 227 11.01 -5.91 20.94
C GLN A 227 9.89 -4.90 20.71
N TYR A 228 10.23 -3.79 20.08
CA TYR A 228 9.22 -2.88 19.59
C TYR A 228 8.50 -3.47 18.40
N VAL A 229 7.17 -3.38 18.41
CA VAL A 229 6.33 -3.69 17.27
C VAL A 229 5.77 -2.39 16.72
N PHE A 230 6.02 -2.12 15.46
CA PHE A 230 5.40 -1.02 14.74
C PHE A 230 4.02 -1.46 14.31
N VAL A 231 2.98 -0.81 14.82
CA VAL A 231 1.59 -1.04 14.44
C VAL A 231 1.12 0.19 13.69
N TYR A 232 0.48 -0.03 12.55
CA TYR A 232 0.05 1.05 11.68
C TYR A 232 -1.31 0.76 11.04
N TRP A 233 -2.03 1.82 10.73
CA TRP A 233 -3.22 1.79 9.89
C TRP A 233 -2.87 2.41 8.55
N ARG A 234 -3.00 1.62 7.50
CA ARG A 234 -2.67 2.03 6.15
C ARG A 234 -3.91 2.12 5.28
N MET A 235 -3.88 3.03 4.34
CA MET A 235 -4.77 3.02 3.20
C MET A 235 -4.12 2.21 2.10
N ARG A 236 -4.80 1.14 1.67
CA ARG A 236 -4.33 0.29 0.58
C ARG A 236 -5.00 0.64 -0.75
N ARG A 237 -4.35 0.30 -1.82
CA ARG A 237 -4.95 0.31 -3.16
C ARG A 237 -6.10 -0.70 -3.22
N MET A 238 -7.20 -0.34 -3.87
CA MET A 238 -8.27 -1.28 -4.23
C MET A 238 -7.70 -2.36 -5.14
N GLN A 239 -8.24 -3.58 -5.04
CA GLN A 239 -7.81 -4.67 -5.90
C GLN A 239 -8.25 -4.42 -7.35
N ASP A 240 -7.41 -4.84 -8.28
CA ASP A 240 -7.73 -4.77 -9.71
C ASP A 240 -8.86 -5.74 -10.06
N ALA A 241 -9.61 -5.43 -11.11
CA ALA A 241 -10.60 -6.35 -11.67
C ALA A 241 -9.94 -7.67 -12.06
N GLY A 242 -10.41 -8.77 -11.47
CA GLY A 242 -9.89 -10.11 -11.70
C GLY A 242 -10.22 -10.68 -13.09
N ASN A 243 -10.36 -11.99 -13.19
CA ASN A 243 -10.56 -12.71 -14.44
C ASN A 243 -12.02 -12.74 -14.96
N GLY A 244 -12.91 -11.96 -14.36
CA GLY A 244 -14.31 -11.85 -14.79
C GLY A 244 -15.31 -12.43 -13.79
N VAL A 245 -15.05 -13.59 -13.24
CA VAL A 245 -15.92 -14.30 -12.27
C VAL A 245 -15.66 -13.91 -10.81
N ASN A 246 -14.76 -12.98 -10.57
CA ASN A 246 -14.42 -12.55 -9.23
C ASN A 246 -15.35 -11.42 -8.76
N VAL A 247 -15.79 -11.50 -7.52
CA VAL A 247 -16.41 -10.38 -6.82
C VAL A 247 -15.39 -9.27 -6.62
N GLN A 248 -15.83 -8.03 -6.81
CA GLN A 248 -14.94 -6.88 -6.73
C GLN A 248 -14.68 -6.48 -5.27
N ASP A 249 -13.49 -5.92 -5.02
CA ASP A 249 -13.09 -5.36 -3.71
C ASP A 249 -13.80 -4.02 -3.44
N ILE A 250 -15.13 -4.04 -3.50
CA ILE A 250 -15.98 -2.85 -3.34
C ILE A 250 -17.21 -3.25 -2.54
N PRO A 251 -17.60 -2.47 -1.52
CA PRO A 251 -18.81 -2.74 -0.76
C PRO A 251 -20.05 -2.77 -1.66
N PHE A 252 -20.96 -3.72 -1.42
CA PHE A 252 -22.17 -3.92 -2.22
C PHE A 252 -23.00 -2.64 -2.39
N ARG A 253 -23.00 -1.75 -1.40
CA ARG A 253 -23.71 -0.46 -1.44
C ARG A 253 -23.20 0.50 -2.50
N LEU A 254 -21.96 0.33 -2.94
CA LEU A 254 -21.32 1.17 -3.95
C LEU A 254 -21.42 0.60 -5.36
N ILE A 255 -21.98 -0.61 -5.54
CA ILE A 255 -22.17 -1.24 -6.86
C ILE A 255 -22.94 -0.33 -7.83
N PRO A 256 -24.04 0.35 -7.47
CA PRO A 256 -24.74 1.25 -8.39
C PRO A 256 -23.85 2.37 -8.93
N CYS A 257 -22.96 2.91 -8.09
CA CYS A 257 -21.98 3.93 -8.48
C CYS A 257 -20.91 3.36 -9.44
N VAL A 258 -20.43 2.13 -9.17
CA VAL A 258 -19.48 1.43 -10.05
C VAL A 258 -20.07 1.24 -11.43
N VAL A 259 -21.29 0.71 -11.50
CA VAL A 259 -21.98 0.44 -12.78
C VAL A 259 -22.20 1.74 -13.56
N ALA A 260 -22.66 2.80 -12.89
CA ALA A 260 -22.85 4.11 -13.52
C ALA A 260 -21.51 4.70 -14.03
N GLY A 261 -20.46 4.63 -13.24
CA GLY A 261 -19.12 5.09 -13.62
C GLY A 261 -18.54 4.29 -14.78
N LEU A 262 -18.66 2.95 -14.75
CA LEU A 262 -18.19 2.11 -15.83
C LEU A 262 -18.99 2.35 -17.13
N ALA A 263 -20.30 2.54 -17.04
CA ALA A 263 -21.15 2.88 -18.19
C ALA A 263 -20.69 4.20 -18.85
N TYR A 264 -20.39 5.21 -18.05
CA TYR A 264 -19.84 6.48 -18.56
C TYR A 264 -18.46 6.27 -19.23
N TYR A 265 -17.53 5.53 -18.59
CA TYR A 265 -16.20 5.26 -19.14
C TYR A 265 -16.25 4.46 -20.44
N VAL A 266 -17.14 3.47 -20.54
CA VAL A 266 -17.30 2.66 -21.74
C VAL A 266 -17.99 3.46 -22.83
N GLY A 267 -19.10 4.13 -22.52
CA GLY A 267 -19.86 4.95 -23.47
C GLY A 267 -19.01 6.06 -24.11
N SER A 268 -18.15 6.72 -23.31
CA SER A 268 -17.26 7.78 -23.80
C SER A 268 -16.18 7.31 -24.80
N LYS A 269 -15.89 6.01 -24.85
CA LYS A 269 -14.91 5.40 -25.78
C LYS A 269 -15.53 4.94 -27.10
N ARG A 270 -16.84 4.94 -27.19
CA ARG A 270 -17.56 4.37 -28.33
C ARG A 270 -18.12 5.49 -29.24
N PRO A 271 -17.71 5.54 -30.50
CA PRO A 271 -18.18 6.57 -31.43
C PRO A 271 -19.65 6.44 -31.82
N ASP A 272 -20.23 5.25 -31.65
CA ASP A 272 -21.61 4.92 -31.90
C ASP A 272 -22.59 5.36 -30.79
N VAL A 273 -22.07 5.83 -29.64
CA VAL A 273 -22.90 6.37 -28.55
C VAL A 273 -23.13 7.87 -28.75
N PRO A 274 -24.40 8.34 -28.85
CA PRO A 274 -24.72 9.76 -29.01
C PRO A 274 -24.18 10.61 -27.84
N MET A 275 -23.72 11.83 -28.14
CA MET A 275 -23.16 12.74 -27.12
C MET A 275 -24.14 13.05 -25.99
N GLU A 276 -25.45 13.18 -26.33
CA GLU A 276 -26.51 13.39 -25.34
C GLU A 276 -26.55 12.27 -24.30
N ARG A 277 -26.38 11.01 -24.73
CA ARG A 277 -26.34 9.86 -23.83
C ARG A 277 -25.11 9.88 -22.97
N ILE A 278 -23.95 10.27 -23.50
CA ILE A 278 -22.71 10.41 -22.70
C ILE A 278 -22.88 11.46 -21.60
N VAL A 279 -23.55 12.57 -21.90
CA VAL A 279 -23.86 13.61 -20.90
C VAL A 279 -24.79 13.07 -19.80
N MET A 280 -25.82 12.31 -20.20
CA MET A 280 -26.73 11.66 -19.22
C MET A 280 -26.01 10.63 -18.35
N LEU A 281 -25.13 9.80 -18.94
CA LEU A 281 -24.34 8.82 -18.20
C LEU A 281 -23.41 9.50 -17.19
N LYS A 282 -22.77 10.61 -17.59
CA LYS A 282 -21.93 11.39 -16.68
C LYS A 282 -22.73 11.98 -15.52
N ALA A 283 -23.91 12.56 -15.79
CA ALA A 283 -24.78 13.11 -14.77
C ALA A 283 -25.24 12.02 -13.78
N ALA A 284 -25.67 10.85 -14.28
CA ALA A 284 -26.03 9.72 -13.45
C ALA A 284 -24.85 9.21 -12.59
N TYR A 285 -23.65 9.18 -13.15
CA TYR A 285 -22.45 8.80 -12.40
C TYR A 285 -22.15 9.79 -11.28
N GLU A 286 -22.17 11.10 -11.54
CA GLU A 286 -21.89 12.12 -10.50
C GLU A 286 -22.97 12.13 -9.40
N GLU A 287 -24.23 11.84 -9.73
CA GLU A 287 -25.28 11.66 -8.74
C GLU A 287 -25.02 10.46 -7.83
N GLN A 288 -24.72 9.29 -8.42
CA GLN A 288 -24.38 8.09 -7.67
C GLN A 288 -23.09 8.26 -6.87
N TRP A 289 -22.12 9.00 -7.41
CA TRP A 289 -20.91 9.36 -6.70
C TRP A 289 -21.22 10.21 -5.43
N MET A 290 -22.09 11.19 -5.55
CA MET A 290 -22.49 12.03 -4.41
C MET A 290 -23.11 11.18 -3.29
N LEU A 291 -24.00 10.24 -3.64
CA LEU A 291 -24.60 9.32 -2.68
C LEU A 291 -23.55 8.41 -2.04
N ALA A 292 -22.66 7.84 -2.85
CA ALA A 292 -21.57 7.00 -2.39
C ALA A 292 -20.63 7.73 -1.43
N SER A 293 -20.24 8.97 -1.74
CA SER A 293 -19.37 9.78 -0.89
C SER A 293 -19.99 10.18 0.44
N GLN A 294 -21.32 10.29 0.49
CA GLN A 294 -22.03 10.53 1.75
C GLN A 294 -22.08 9.29 2.63
N GLU A 295 -22.09 8.10 2.04
CA GLU A 295 -22.09 6.83 2.77
C GLU A 295 -20.68 6.44 3.24
N ASP A 296 -19.62 6.84 2.52
CA ASP A 296 -18.20 6.58 2.86
C ASP A 296 -17.71 7.58 3.92
N ARG A 297 -18.39 7.62 5.06
CA ARG A 297 -18.03 8.46 6.22
C ARG A 297 -18.00 7.65 7.48
N GLU A 298 -17.07 7.97 8.35
CA GLU A 298 -17.08 7.45 9.71
C GLU A 298 -18.32 7.97 10.44
N LYS A 299 -19.12 7.04 11.00
CA LYS A 299 -20.36 7.34 11.71
C LYS A 299 -20.16 7.39 13.23
N ALA A 300 -18.90 7.32 13.70
CA ALA A 300 -18.61 7.45 15.12
C ALA A 300 -18.82 8.91 15.57
N PRO A 301 -19.45 9.15 16.73
CA PRO A 301 -19.60 10.49 17.25
C PRO A 301 -18.24 11.02 17.71
N ASP A 302 -17.86 12.20 17.24
CA ASP A 302 -16.70 12.92 17.74
C ASP A 302 -16.93 13.34 19.20
N ARG A 303 -16.21 12.72 20.11
CA ARG A 303 -16.29 13.05 21.53
C ARG A 303 -15.10 13.92 21.93
N TYR A 304 -15.29 15.22 21.98
CA TYR A 304 -14.33 16.14 22.57
C TYR A 304 -14.39 16.06 24.08
N VAL A 305 -13.35 15.50 24.71
CA VAL A 305 -13.19 15.55 26.16
C VAL A 305 -12.21 16.70 26.47
N PRO A 306 -12.67 17.81 27.08
CA PRO A 306 -11.77 18.88 27.48
C PRO A 306 -10.76 18.34 28.48
N ARG A 307 -9.48 18.49 28.18
CA ARG A 307 -8.40 18.12 29.10
C ARG A 307 -8.32 19.20 30.20
N GLN A 308 -8.95 18.96 31.31
CA GLN A 308 -8.73 19.81 32.49
C GLN A 308 -7.31 19.55 33.01
N SER A 309 -6.40 20.46 32.76
CA SER A 309 -5.13 20.49 33.47
C SER A 309 -5.36 21.15 34.84
N PHE A 310 -5.43 20.33 35.88
CA PHE A 310 -5.34 20.85 37.23
C PHE A 310 -3.88 21.22 37.48
N TYR A 311 -3.55 22.51 37.40
CA TYR A 311 -2.35 23.01 38.05
C TYR A 311 -2.61 22.97 39.55
N ARG A 312 -1.85 22.18 40.26
CA ARG A 312 -1.57 22.33 41.69
C ARG A 312 -0.15 22.83 41.88
#